data_c3a64dd9574f50e6a0c9fb7a27ca9336
#
_entry.id   c3a64dd9574f50e6a0c9fb7a27ca9336
#
_cell.length_a   1.000
_cell.length_b   1.000
_cell.length_c   1.000
_cell.angle_alpha   90.00
_cell.angle_beta   90.00
_cell.angle_gamma   90.00
#
_symmetry.space_group_name_H-M   'P 1'
#
loop_
_entity.id
_entity.type
_entity.pdbx_description
1 polymer ?
#
loop_
_entity_poly.entity_id
_entity_poly.type
_entity_poly.pdbx_seq_one_letter_code
_entity_poly.pdbx_strand_id
1 'polypeptide(L)'
;MRPIWLISRRTVTRLRLTEVFYSLQGETRTLGLPTVFVRLTGCPLRCVYCDTEYAFTGGEYHQLEDVVEQVSGYNPRYVTVTGGEPLAQKQPCEELLTALCDKGYEVSLETSGAMDIAGVDPRVVKVMDLKTPDSGELDKNRLENLEHIDSKDQLKFVLCSRKDYDWARMMLDQYQLAERCEILFSPSYGQLNATELADWIVEDNLPVRFQVQLHKLLWNDEPGH
;
A
#
# COMPACT_ATOMS: atom_id res chain seq x y z
N MET A 1 36.03 18.43 38.08
CA MET A 1 35.51 17.32 37.28
C MET A 1 34.33 17.85 36.42
N ARG A 2 34.48 17.92 35.11
CA ARG A 2 33.41 18.34 34.20
C ARG A 2 32.62 17.09 33.80
N PRO A 3 31.27 17.11 33.75
CA PRO A 3 30.51 15.98 33.34
C PRO A 3 30.72 15.74 31.83
N ILE A 4 31.08 14.49 31.50
CA ILE A 4 31.17 14.02 30.12
C ILE A 4 29.72 13.96 29.60
N TRP A 5 29.37 14.86 28.66
CA TRP A 5 28.11 14.81 27.94
C TRP A 5 28.12 13.54 27.09
N LEU A 6 27.30 12.58 27.45
CA LEU A 6 26.93 11.44 26.62
C LEU A 6 26.26 12.01 25.34
N ILE A 7 27.05 12.16 24.30
CA ILE A 7 26.50 12.36 22.95
C ILE A 7 25.81 11.05 22.61
N SER A 8 24.49 11.01 22.82
CA SER A 8 23.65 9.96 22.27
C SER A 8 23.90 9.96 20.75
N ARG A 9 24.59 8.95 20.24
CA ARG A 9 24.64 8.70 18.82
C ARG A 9 23.21 8.40 18.38
N ARG A 10 22.51 9.39 17.82
CA ARG A 10 21.29 9.11 17.07
C ARG A 10 21.70 8.10 16.00
N THR A 11 21.19 6.89 16.10
CA THR A 11 21.26 5.92 15.01
C THR A 11 20.52 6.56 13.83
N VAL A 12 21.25 6.86 12.78
CA VAL A 12 20.67 7.43 11.56
C VAL A 12 19.85 6.34 10.89
N THR A 13 18.55 6.54 10.84
CA THR A 13 17.63 5.59 10.18
C THR A 13 17.83 5.63 8.68
N ARG A 14 18.01 4.47 8.07
CA ARG A 14 18.19 4.32 6.62
C ARG A 14 17.11 3.42 6.03
N LEU A 15 16.63 3.82 4.86
CA LEU A 15 15.66 3.07 4.06
C LEU A 15 16.29 2.66 2.74
N ARG A 16 15.93 1.48 2.26
CA ARG A 16 16.30 1.03 0.92
C ARG A 16 15.16 1.36 -0.02
N LEU A 17 15.40 2.27 -0.95
CA LEU A 17 14.42 2.79 -1.90
C LEU A 17 14.66 2.25 -3.31
N THR A 18 13.58 2.00 -4.01
CA THR A 18 13.58 1.78 -5.46
C THR A 18 13.46 3.10 -6.19
N GLU A 19 12.51 3.96 -5.77
CA GLU A 19 12.22 5.25 -6.41
C GLU A 19 11.43 6.20 -5.50
N VAL A 20 11.49 7.49 -5.81
CA VAL A 20 10.57 8.52 -5.33
C VAL A 20 10.13 9.32 -6.55
N PHE A 21 8.82 9.41 -6.79
CA PHE A 21 8.27 10.10 -7.96
C PHE A 21 6.94 10.80 -7.65
N TYR A 22 6.52 11.72 -8.52
CA TYR A 22 5.29 12.49 -8.39
C TYR A 22 4.38 12.21 -9.56
N SER A 23 3.21 11.64 -9.29
CA SER A 23 2.23 11.26 -10.30
C SER A 23 0.80 11.40 -9.77
N LEU A 24 -0.19 10.90 -10.52
CA LEU A 24 -1.55 10.74 -10.01
C LEU A 24 -1.67 9.42 -9.25
N GLN A 25 -2.39 9.45 -8.11
CA GLN A 25 -2.76 8.19 -7.46
C GLN A 25 -3.65 7.37 -8.40
N GLY A 26 -3.17 6.19 -8.76
CA GLY A 26 -3.82 5.29 -9.73
C GLY A 26 -4.90 4.41 -9.13
N GLU A 27 -5.00 4.38 -7.82
CA GLU A 27 -5.87 3.50 -7.04
C GLU A 27 -6.35 4.20 -5.75
N THR A 28 -7.04 3.50 -4.86
CA THR A 28 -7.42 3.95 -3.52
C THR A 28 -8.48 5.08 -3.50
N ARG A 29 -8.73 5.63 -2.30
CA ARG A 29 -9.68 6.74 -2.10
C ARG A 29 -9.25 8.03 -2.79
N THR A 30 -7.95 8.22 -2.94
CA THR A 30 -7.34 9.42 -3.52
C THR A 30 -7.07 9.30 -5.03
N LEU A 31 -7.72 8.35 -5.71
CA LEU A 31 -7.66 8.13 -7.15
C LEU A 31 -7.74 9.46 -7.93
N GLY A 32 -6.76 9.69 -8.82
CA GLY A 32 -6.67 10.88 -9.67
C GLY A 32 -6.10 12.11 -9.00
N LEU A 33 -5.75 12.06 -7.71
CA LEU A 33 -5.11 13.19 -7.03
C LEU A 33 -3.58 13.15 -7.17
N PRO A 34 -2.94 14.32 -7.40
CA PRO A 34 -1.47 14.43 -7.43
C PRO A 34 -0.85 13.95 -6.11
N THR A 35 0.04 12.98 -6.17
CA THR A 35 0.60 12.26 -5.02
C THR A 35 2.09 12.02 -5.23
N VAL A 36 2.89 12.18 -4.18
CA VAL A 36 4.27 11.69 -4.18
C VAL A 36 4.29 10.24 -3.71
N PHE A 37 4.92 9.39 -4.48
CA PHE A 37 5.13 7.98 -4.16
C PHE A 37 6.55 7.76 -3.64
N VAL A 38 6.66 7.09 -2.50
CA VAL A 38 7.93 6.60 -1.94
C VAL A 38 7.90 5.08 -1.99
N ARG A 39 8.61 4.49 -2.96
CA ARG A 39 8.63 3.05 -3.18
C ARG A 39 9.84 2.40 -2.52
N LEU A 40 9.61 1.63 -1.46
CA LEU A 40 10.64 0.87 -0.76
C LEU A 40 10.97 -0.43 -1.51
N THR A 41 12.23 -0.84 -1.41
CA THR A 41 12.72 -2.09 -2.01
C THR A 41 12.53 -3.27 -1.06
N GLY A 42 12.19 -4.43 -1.64
CA GLY A 42 12.03 -5.71 -0.97
C GLY A 42 10.56 -6.12 -0.83
N CYS A 43 10.30 -7.38 -1.11
CA CYS A 43 8.98 -8.00 -0.92
C CYS A 43 9.16 -9.47 -0.58
N PRO A 44 8.48 -9.99 0.46
CA PRO A 44 8.50 -11.41 0.77
C PRO A 44 7.55 -12.24 -0.10
N LEU A 45 6.67 -11.57 -0.90
CA LEU A 45 5.65 -12.20 -1.73
C LEU A 45 6.11 -12.32 -3.20
N ARG A 46 5.42 -13.21 -3.95
CA ARG A 46 5.60 -13.42 -5.40
C ARG A 46 4.24 -13.60 -6.07
N CYS A 47 3.38 -12.58 -5.93
CA CYS A 47 2.05 -12.60 -6.52
C CYS A 47 2.12 -12.78 -8.04
N VAL A 48 1.24 -13.61 -8.60
CA VAL A 48 1.23 -13.93 -10.04
C VAL A 48 0.94 -12.73 -10.95
N TYR A 49 0.31 -11.68 -10.40
CA TYR A 49 -0.07 -10.45 -11.09
C TYR A 49 0.80 -9.24 -10.73
N CYS A 50 1.98 -9.48 -10.11
CA CYS A 50 2.81 -8.37 -9.63
C CYS A 50 3.29 -7.51 -10.81
N ASP A 51 2.98 -6.22 -10.78
CA ASP A 51 3.42 -5.22 -11.75
C ASP A 51 4.68 -4.46 -11.31
N THR A 52 5.17 -4.76 -10.11
CA THR A 52 6.29 -4.03 -9.48
C THR A 52 7.45 -4.97 -9.11
N GLU A 53 7.69 -6.02 -9.91
CA GLU A 53 8.76 -6.99 -9.67
C GLU A 53 10.15 -6.36 -9.59
N TYR A 54 10.36 -5.23 -10.26
CA TYR A 54 11.61 -4.46 -10.23
C TYR A 54 11.93 -3.91 -8.82
N ALA A 55 10.94 -3.82 -7.92
CA ALA A 55 11.15 -3.42 -6.53
C ALA A 55 11.49 -4.60 -5.59
N PHE A 56 11.56 -5.84 -6.07
CA PHE A 56 11.93 -6.99 -5.22
C PHE A 56 13.36 -6.92 -4.73
N THR A 57 14.27 -6.42 -5.56
CA THR A 57 15.70 -6.38 -5.30
C THR A 57 16.31 -5.07 -5.82
N GLY A 58 17.62 -4.87 -5.61
CA GLY A 58 18.26 -3.61 -6.03
C GLY A 58 17.97 -2.49 -5.04
N GLY A 59 17.68 -1.30 -5.56
CA GLY A 59 17.46 -0.09 -4.76
C GLY A 59 18.72 0.42 -4.03
N GLU A 60 18.67 1.64 -3.54
CA GLU A 60 19.75 2.32 -2.84
C GLU A 60 19.34 2.70 -1.41
N TYR A 61 20.35 2.78 -0.50
CA TYR A 61 20.11 3.20 0.88
C TYR A 61 20.17 4.72 0.99
N HIS A 62 19.09 5.32 1.48
CA HIS A 62 18.97 6.75 1.77
C HIS A 62 18.77 6.96 3.27
N GLN A 63 19.20 8.12 3.78
CA GLN A 63 18.86 8.54 5.13
C GLN A 63 17.37 8.98 5.14
N LEU A 64 16.69 8.76 6.24
CA LEU A 64 15.28 9.11 6.36
C LEU A 64 15.05 10.61 6.09
N GLU A 65 15.93 11.46 6.62
CA GLU A 65 15.86 12.90 6.46
C GLU A 65 15.98 13.33 4.97
N ASP A 66 16.85 12.67 4.20
CA ASP A 66 17.02 12.95 2.77
C ASP A 66 15.76 12.59 1.98
N VAL A 67 15.09 11.47 2.35
CA VAL A 67 13.81 11.07 1.74
C VAL A 67 12.72 12.08 2.01
N VAL A 68 12.59 12.53 3.27
CA VAL A 68 11.61 13.55 3.66
C VAL A 68 11.87 14.89 2.96
N GLU A 69 13.14 15.26 2.78
CA GLU A 69 13.54 16.47 2.03
C GLU A 69 13.16 16.33 0.55
N GLN A 70 13.45 15.20 -0.08
CA GLN A 70 13.08 14.92 -1.47
C GLN A 70 11.56 15.01 -1.67
N VAL A 71 10.75 14.41 -0.79
CA VAL A 71 9.29 14.52 -0.82
C VAL A 71 8.86 15.99 -0.71
N SER A 72 9.47 16.74 0.21
CA SER A 72 9.14 18.17 0.42
C SER A 72 9.42 19.02 -0.83
N GLY A 73 10.40 18.62 -1.64
CA GLY A 73 10.74 19.30 -2.90
C GLY A 73 9.62 19.33 -3.94
N TYR A 74 8.69 18.37 -3.88
CA TYR A 74 7.50 18.32 -4.75
C TYR A 74 6.33 19.18 -4.21
N ASN A 75 6.39 19.63 -2.96
CA ASN A 75 5.31 20.36 -2.28
C ASN A 75 3.94 19.65 -2.36
N PRO A 76 3.84 18.35 -2.05
CA PRO A 76 2.61 17.59 -2.20
C PRO A 76 1.65 17.85 -1.05
N ARG A 77 0.36 17.52 -1.29
CA ARG A 77 -0.61 17.29 -0.20
C ARG A 77 -0.63 15.84 0.21
N TYR A 78 -0.57 14.93 -0.76
CA TYR A 78 -0.70 13.49 -0.56
C TYR A 78 0.64 12.79 -0.77
N VAL A 79 0.96 11.86 0.11
CA VAL A 79 2.15 11.00 0.01
C VAL A 79 1.73 9.55 0.22
N THR A 80 2.09 8.68 -0.71
CA THR A 80 1.88 7.23 -0.60
C THR A 80 3.23 6.54 -0.39
N VAL A 81 3.38 5.86 0.74
CA VAL A 81 4.49 4.94 0.97
C VAL A 81 4.06 3.56 0.50
N THR A 82 4.78 3.03 -0.47
CA THR A 82 4.51 1.76 -1.14
C THR A 82 5.82 1.01 -1.40
N GLY A 83 5.80 0.00 -2.25
CA GLY A 83 7.05 -0.69 -2.61
C GLY A 83 6.79 -2.03 -3.25
N GLY A 84 7.68 -2.98 -2.96
CA GLY A 84 7.32 -4.37 -2.89
C GLY A 84 6.41 -4.58 -1.67
N GLU A 85 7.01 -4.67 -0.46
CA GLU A 85 6.28 -4.60 0.82
C GLU A 85 7.01 -3.62 1.75
N PRO A 86 6.46 -2.43 2.02
CA PRO A 86 7.17 -1.41 2.81
C PRO A 86 7.52 -1.88 4.22
N LEU A 87 6.64 -2.65 4.85
CA LEU A 87 6.84 -3.16 6.20
C LEU A 87 7.84 -4.34 6.28
N ALA A 88 8.41 -4.80 5.16
CA ALA A 88 9.61 -5.63 5.17
C ALA A 88 10.81 -4.88 5.77
N GLN A 89 10.79 -3.54 5.72
CA GLN A 89 11.71 -2.63 6.42
C GLN A 89 10.98 -1.96 7.61
N LYS A 90 10.38 -2.76 8.51
CA LYS A 90 9.37 -2.35 9.47
C LYS A 90 9.72 -1.05 10.20
N GLN A 91 10.75 -1.06 11.07
CA GLN A 91 11.10 0.11 11.87
C GLN A 91 11.41 1.36 11.03
N PRO A 92 12.28 1.31 10.00
CA PRO A 92 12.53 2.46 9.15
C PRO A 92 11.28 2.99 8.42
N CYS A 93 10.38 2.09 7.98
CA CYS A 93 9.13 2.47 7.34
C CYS A 93 8.19 3.19 8.32
N GLU A 94 8.00 2.66 9.53
CA GLU A 94 7.17 3.28 10.57
C GLU A 94 7.69 4.67 10.96
N GLU A 95 9.03 4.84 11.07
CA GLU A 95 9.65 6.13 11.33
C GLU A 95 9.44 7.12 10.17
N LEU A 96 9.54 6.67 8.91
CA LEU A 96 9.26 7.50 7.73
C LEU A 96 7.81 7.96 7.71
N LEU A 97 6.85 7.06 7.92
CA LEU A 97 5.42 7.37 7.95
C LEU A 97 5.11 8.44 9.01
N THR A 98 5.66 8.29 10.21
CA THR A 98 5.51 9.27 11.29
C THR A 98 6.12 10.62 10.91
N ALA A 99 7.34 10.64 10.35
CA ALA A 99 8.00 11.88 9.94
C ALA A 99 7.22 12.64 8.85
N LEU A 100 6.63 11.90 7.89
CA LEU A 100 5.78 12.50 6.85
C LEU A 100 4.49 13.09 7.43
N CYS A 101 3.84 12.37 8.37
CA CYS A 101 2.68 12.90 9.09
C CYS A 101 3.02 14.15 9.92
N ASP A 102 4.20 14.19 10.55
CA ASP A 102 4.68 15.35 11.33
C ASP A 102 4.94 16.59 10.45
N LYS A 103 5.23 16.37 9.16
CA LYS A 103 5.29 17.47 8.16
C LYS A 103 3.93 17.98 7.72
N GLY A 104 2.85 17.32 8.11
CA GLY A 104 1.48 17.70 7.79
C GLY A 104 0.94 17.17 6.47
N TYR A 105 1.60 16.16 5.86
CA TYR A 105 1.10 15.49 4.67
C TYR A 105 -0.06 14.55 5.02
N GLU A 106 -0.96 14.33 4.07
CA GLU A 106 -1.93 13.24 4.10
C GLU A 106 -1.24 11.97 3.59
N VAL A 107 -0.89 11.08 4.53
CA VAL A 107 -0.03 9.92 4.26
C VAL A 107 -0.86 8.65 4.15
N SER A 108 -0.62 7.85 3.11
CA SER A 108 -1.12 6.48 2.99
C SER A 108 0.02 5.47 2.94
N LEU A 109 -0.27 4.27 3.42
CA LEU A 109 0.59 3.09 3.32
C LEU A 109 -0.13 2.03 2.51
N GLU A 110 0.45 1.63 1.37
CA GLU A 110 0.03 0.45 0.63
C GLU A 110 0.85 -0.76 1.07
N THR A 111 0.20 -1.76 1.64
CA THR A 111 0.84 -2.97 2.18
C THR A 111 0.12 -4.24 1.72
N SER A 112 0.87 -5.31 1.54
CA SER A 112 0.33 -6.62 1.18
C SER A 112 -0.46 -7.32 2.30
N GLY A 113 -0.44 -6.77 3.52
CA GLY A 113 -1.05 -7.40 4.68
C GLY A 113 -0.30 -8.62 5.25
N ALA A 114 0.85 -8.99 4.68
CA ALA A 114 1.67 -10.12 5.17
C ALA A 114 2.51 -9.77 6.41
N MET A 115 2.77 -8.48 6.62
CA MET A 115 3.55 -7.99 7.75
C MET A 115 2.63 -7.40 8.82
N ASP A 116 3.10 -7.36 10.07
CA ASP A 116 2.37 -6.77 11.19
C ASP A 116 2.27 -5.24 11.04
N ILE A 117 1.04 -4.69 11.03
CA ILE A 117 0.73 -3.27 10.89
C ILE A 117 0.47 -2.53 12.20
N ALA A 118 0.53 -3.21 13.35
CA ALA A 118 0.17 -2.64 14.65
C ALA A 118 0.99 -1.39 15.04
N GLY A 119 2.24 -1.28 14.55
CA GLY A 119 3.13 -0.14 14.83
C GLY A 119 2.95 1.06 13.90
N VAL A 120 2.08 0.99 12.90
CA VAL A 120 1.85 2.08 11.96
C VAL A 120 1.18 3.26 12.66
N ASP A 121 1.72 4.48 12.46
CA ASP A 121 1.18 5.72 13.04
C ASP A 121 -0.34 5.83 12.75
N PRO A 122 -1.17 6.10 13.76
CA PRO A 122 -2.63 6.12 13.61
C PRO A 122 -3.15 7.20 12.64
N ARG A 123 -2.34 8.20 12.28
CA ARG A 123 -2.69 9.22 11.28
C ARG A 123 -2.63 8.70 9.84
N VAL A 124 -1.84 7.64 9.61
CA VAL A 124 -1.66 7.03 8.28
C VAL A 124 -2.91 6.27 7.85
N VAL A 125 -3.36 6.49 6.62
CA VAL A 125 -4.39 5.67 5.98
C VAL A 125 -3.75 4.38 5.49
N LYS A 126 -4.14 3.24 6.07
CA LYS A 126 -3.67 1.93 5.64
C LYS A 126 -4.53 1.42 4.48
N VAL A 127 -3.91 1.10 3.37
CA VAL A 127 -4.51 0.41 2.22
C VAL A 127 -3.92 -0.99 2.20
N MET A 128 -4.62 -1.94 2.81
CA MET A 128 -4.13 -3.30 2.98
C MET A 128 -4.74 -4.22 1.93
N ASP A 129 -3.89 -4.88 1.16
CA ASP A 129 -4.26 -5.81 0.11
C ASP A 129 -4.38 -7.24 0.66
N LEU A 130 -5.61 -7.75 0.80
CA LEU A 130 -5.87 -9.13 1.15
C LEU A 130 -5.69 -10.03 -0.10
N LYS A 131 -4.69 -10.90 -0.04
CA LYS A 131 -4.30 -11.78 -1.14
C LYS A 131 -5.34 -12.87 -1.36
N THR A 132 -5.84 -12.95 -2.59
CA THR A 132 -6.86 -13.90 -3.04
C THR A 132 -6.25 -15.26 -3.38
N PRO A 133 -7.05 -16.34 -3.53
CA PRO A 133 -6.54 -17.67 -3.85
C PRO A 133 -5.66 -17.71 -5.09
N ASP A 134 -6.05 -17.01 -6.17
CA ASP A 134 -5.33 -17.07 -7.45
C ASP A 134 -4.15 -16.06 -7.50
N SER A 135 -3.93 -15.30 -6.45
CA SER A 135 -2.71 -14.47 -6.29
C SER A 135 -1.43 -15.32 -6.13
N GLY A 136 -1.58 -16.58 -5.69
CA GLY A 136 -0.47 -17.47 -5.32
C GLY A 136 0.09 -17.22 -3.91
N GLU A 137 -0.43 -16.22 -3.17
CA GLU A 137 0.10 -15.80 -1.87
C GLU A 137 -0.96 -15.75 -0.75
N LEU A 138 -2.06 -16.51 -0.91
CA LEU A 138 -3.17 -16.58 0.05
C LEU A 138 -2.71 -16.84 1.49
N ASP A 139 -1.79 -17.78 1.67
CA ASP A 139 -1.28 -18.21 2.98
C ASP A 139 -0.44 -17.15 3.70
N LYS A 140 -0.13 -16.05 3.02
CA LYS A 140 0.63 -14.92 3.58
C LYS A 140 -0.26 -13.87 4.24
N ASN A 141 -1.57 -13.95 4.09
CA ASN A 141 -2.48 -13.04 4.78
C ASN A 141 -2.36 -13.18 6.29
N ARG A 142 -2.00 -12.09 6.95
CA ARG A 142 -2.00 -11.99 8.40
C ARG A 142 -3.35 -11.41 8.86
N LEU A 143 -4.34 -12.28 9.12
CA LEU A 143 -5.70 -11.84 9.45
C LEU A 143 -5.80 -11.08 10.77
N GLU A 144 -4.84 -11.25 11.69
CA GLU A 144 -4.74 -10.44 12.91
C GLU A 144 -4.63 -8.94 12.61
N ASN A 145 -4.12 -8.58 11.45
CA ASN A 145 -4.06 -7.19 11.01
C ASN A 145 -5.45 -6.53 10.89
N LEU A 146 -6.51 -7.30 10.71
CA LEU A 146 -7.88 -6.77 10.66
C LEU A 146 -8.29 -6.07 11.97
N GLU A 147 -7.66 -6.39 13.10
CA GLU A 147 -7.88 -5.73 14.38
C GLU A 147 -7.33 -4.28 14.41
N HIS A 148 -6.42 -3.96 13.48
CA HIS A 148 -5.75 -2.66 13.36
C HIS A 148 -6.25 -1.82 12.19
N ILE A 149 -7.34 -2.26 11.53
CA ILE A 149 -8.03 -1.54 10.46
C ILE A 149 -9.22 -0.79 11.05
N ASP A 150 -9.35 0.48 10.71
CA ASP A 150 -10.44 1.35 11.13
C ASP A 150 -11.13 2.05 9.93
N SER A 151 -12.13 2.88 10.20
CA SER A 151 -13.01 3.46 9.18
C SER A 151 -12.32 4.41 8.19
N LYS A 152 -11.11 4.90 8.49
CA LYS A 152 -10.33 5.72 7.54
C LYS A 152 -9.53 4.87 6.57
N ASP A 153 -9.29 3.59 6.91
CA ASP A 153 -8.47 2.66 6.15
C ASP A 153 -9.24 2.02 4.99
N GLN A 154 -8.56 1.25 4.19
CA GLN A 154 -9.14 0.54 3.06
C GLN A 154 -8.60 -0.90 2.99
N LEU A 155 -9.48 -1.84 2.65
CA LEU A 155 -9.09 -3.20 2.30
C LEU A 155 -9.27 -3.41 0.80
N LYS A 156 -8.22 -3.87 0.15
CA LYS A 156 -8.17 -4.08 -1.29
C LYS A 156 -8.11 -5.57 -1.61
N PHE A 157 -8.83 -5.98 -2.64
CA PHE A 157 -8.78 -7.30 -3.23
C PHE A 157 -8.47 -7.17 -4.72
N VAL A 158 -7.36 -7.75 -5.17
CA VAL A 158 -7.06 -7.89 -6.59
C VAL A 158 -7.55 -9.26 -7.03
N LEU A 159 -8.52 -9.27 -7.95
CA LEU A 159 -9.27 -10.46 -8.34
C LEU A 159 -8.83 -10.93 -9.72
N CYS A 160 -8.42 -12.20 -9.83
CA CYS A 160 -7.99 -12.81 -11.09
C CYS A 160 -9.11 -13.62 -11.75
N SER A 161 -10.12 -14.05 -10.98
CA SER A 161 -11.14 -14.97 -11.43
C SER A 161 -12.44 -14.88 -10.62
N ARG A 162 -13.46 -15.63 -11.05
CA ARG A 162 -14.71 -15.82 -10.28
C ARG A 162 -14.45 -16.49 -8.93
N LYS A 163 -13.50 -17.40 -8.85
CA LYS A 163 -13.10 -18.05 -7.58
C LYS A 163 -12.59 -17.04 -6.57
N ASP A 164 -11.76 -16.07 -6.99
CA ASP A 164 -11.29 -15.00 -6.14
C ASP A 164 -12.43 -14.10 -5.67
N TYR A 165 -13.37 -13.78 -6.57
CA TYR A 165 -14.55 -13.00 -6.25
C TYR A 165 -15.42 -13.69 -5.19
N ASP A 166 -15.72 -14.97 -5.36
CA ASP A 166 -16.55 -15.72 -4.42
C ASP A 166 -15.84 -15.86 -3.05
N TRP A 167 -14.50 -16.03 -3.05
CA TRP A 167 -13.70 -16.02 -1.83
C TRP A 167 -13.72 -14.65 -1.14
N ALA A 168 -13.56 -13.56 -1.90
CA ALA A 168 -13.59 -12.22 -1.34
C ALA A 168 -14.96 -11.90 -0.71
N ARG A 169 -16.07 -12.31 -1.35
CA ARG A 169 -17.43 -12.19 -0.75
C ARG A 169 -17.53 -12.94 0.58
N MET A 170 -17.04 -14.18 0.62
CA MET A 170 -17.01 -14.96 1.85
C MET A 170 -16.24 -14.22 2.96
N MET A 171 -15.09 -13.61 2.64
CA MET A 171 -14.30 -12.82 3.58
C MET A 171 -15.07 -11.58 4.07
N LEU A 172 -15.77 -10.87 3.18
CA LEU A 172 -16.62 -9.72 3.54
C LEU A 172 -17.65 -10.12 4.59
N ASP A 173 -18.35 -11.22 4.38
CA ASP A 173 -19.41 -11.70 5.26
C ASP A 173 -18.85 -12.22 6.59
N GLN A 174 -17.83 -13.07 6.53
CA GLN A 174 -17.24 -13.73 7.71
C GLN A 174 -16.65 -12.73 8.71
N TYR A 175 -16.00 -11.68 8.22
CA TYR A 175 -15.30 -10.68 9.05
C TYR A 175 -16.03 -9.34 9.12
N GLN A 176 -17.21 -9.22 8.49
CA GLN A 176 -18.03 -7.99 8.43
C GLN A 176 -17.17 -6.78 7.96
N LEU A 177 -16.34 -7.00 6.92
CA LEU A 177 -15.31 -6.05 6.52
C LEU A 177 -15.88 -4.72 6.04
N ALA A 178 -17.02 -4.72 5.34
CA ALA A 178 -17.66 -3.52 4.84
C ALA A 178 -18.24 -2.61 5.94
N GLU A 179 -18.43 -3.14 7.17
CA GLU A 179 -18.82 -2.34 8.33
C GLU A 179 -17.61 -1.65 9.00
N ARG A 180 -16.40 -2.13 8.72
CA ARG A 180 -15.16 -1.63 9.34
C ARG A 180 -14.54 -0.50 8.54
N CYS A 181 -14.41 -0.66 7.23
CA CYS A 181 -13.72 0.27 6.34
C CYS A 181 -14.23 0.17 4.90
N GLU A 182 -13.72 1.03 4.04
CA GLU A 182 -14.00 0.98 2.60
C GLU A 182 -13.30 -0.23 1.95
N ILE A 183 -14.06 -0.97 1.15
CA ILE A 183 -13.57 -2.17 0.44
C ILE A 183 -13.36 -1.83 -1.03
N LEU A 184 -12.22 -2.23 -1.58
CA LEU A 184 -11.84 -2.00 -2.97
C LEU A 184 -11.73 -3.34 -3.70
N PHE A 185 -12.50 -3.50 -4.79
CA PHE A 185 -12.37 -4.63 -5.71
C PHE A 185 -11.74 -4.15 -7.01
N SER A 186 -10.60 -4.73 -7.36
CA SER A 186 -9.85 -4.41 -8.57
C SER A 186 -9.69 -5.66 -9.42
N PRO A 187 -10.01 -5.63 -10.73
CA PRO A 187 -9.66 -6.73 -11.61
C PRO A 187 -8.15 -6.77 -11.83
N SER A 188 -7.54 -7.96 -11.76
CA SER A 188 -6.16 -8.17 -12.18
C SER A 188 -6.03 -7.85 -13.67
N TYR A 189 -5.13 -6.91 -14.00
CA TYR A 189 -4.97 -6.44 -15.37
C TYR A 189 -4.57 -7.59 -16.31
N GLY A 190 -5.32 -7.72 -17.40
CA GLY A 190 -5.09 -8.77 -18.41
C GLY A 190 -5.56 -10.19 -18.03
N GLN A 191 -6.05 -10.42 -16.80
CA GLN A 191 -6.55 -11.72 -16.34
C GLN A 191 -8.07 -11.73 -16.15
N LEU A 192 -8.64 -10.71 -15.51
CA LEU A 192 -10.08 -10.59 -15.33
C LEU A 192 -10.61 -9.37 -16.10
N ASN A 193 -11.67 -9.58 -16.87
CA ASN A 193 -12.34 -8.48 -17.58
C ASN A 193 -13.01 -7.53 -16.58
N ALA A 194 -12.70 -6.23 -16.70
CA ALA A 194 -13.21 -5.20 -15.80
C ALA A 194 -14.75 -5.08 -15.83
N THR A 195 -15.38 -5.24 -17.01
CA THR A 195 -16.84 -5.23 -17.13
C THR A 195 -17.45 -6.42 -16.43
N GLU A 196 -16.87 -7.60 -16.56
CA GLU A 196 -17.36 -8.83 -15.91
C GLU A 196 -17.34 -8.68 -14.38
N LEU A 197 -16.27 -8.15 -13.79
CA LEU A 197 -16.23 -7.86 -12.36
C LEU A 197 -17.27 -6.82 -11.94
N ALA A 198 -17.43 -5.75 -12.74
CA ALA A 198 -18.43 -4.72 -12.47
C ALA A 198 -19.85 -5.29 -12.48
N ASP A 199 -20.18 -6.16 -13.45
CA ASP A 199 -21.48 -6.83 -13.55
C ASP A 199 -21.74 -7.70 -12.31
N TRP A 200 -20.77 -8.50 -11.86
CA TRP A 200 -20.92 -9.31 -10.64
C TRP A 200 -21.19 -8.45 -9.39
N ILE A 201 -20.48 -7.32 -9.24
CA ILE A 201 -20.66 -6.41 -8.10
C ILE A 201 -22.08 -5.82 -8.11
N VAL A 202 -22.57 -5.42 -9.28
CA VAL A 202 -23.92 -4.84 -9.44
C VAL A 202 -25.00 -5.89 -9.23
N GLU A 203 -24.88 -7.08 -9.83
CA GLU A 203 -25.82 -8.19 -9.69
C GLU A 203 -25.97 -8.64 -8.23
N ASP A 204 -24.85 -8.73 -7.50
CA ASP A 204 -24.83 -9.12 -6.11
C ASP A 204 -25.09 -7.96 -5.12
N ASN A 205 -25.23 -6.73 -5.62
CA ASN A 205 -25.42 -5.50 -4.82
C ASN A 205 -24.39 -5.39 -3.67
N LEU A 206 -23.10 -5.65 -3.97
CA LEU A 206 -22.08 -5.63 -2.94
C LEU A 206 -21.72 -4.21 -2.49
N PRO A 207 -21.54 -3.97 -1.18
CA PRO A 207 -21.10 -2.68 -0.63
C PRO A 207 -19.59 -2.45 -0.80
N VAL A 208 -19.11 -2.55 -2.04
CA VAL A 208 -17.69 -2.40 -2.39
C VAL A 208 -17.51 -1.32 -3.45
N ARG A 209 -16.34 -0.70 -3.47
CA ARG A 209 -15.95 0.19 -4.56
C ARG A 209 -15.21 -0.62 -5.62
N PHE A 210 -15.75 -0.62 -6.83
CA PHE A 210 -15.00 -1.06 -8.01
C PHE A 210 -13.95 -0.02 -8.39
N GLN A 211 -12.75 -0.47 -8.73
CA GLN A 211 -11.71 0.40 -9.32
C GLN A 211 -10.85 -0.37 -10.32
N VAL A 212 -10.30 0.37 -11.26
CA VAL A 212 -9.23 -0.08 -12.17
C VAL A 212 -7.95 0.68 -11.87
N GLN A 213 -6.82 0.15 -12.29
CA GLN A 213 -5.53 0.83 -12.18
C GLN A 213 -5.44 1.95 -13.21
N LEU A 214 -5.66 3.20 -12.77
CA LEU A 214 -5.73 4.37 -13.64
C LEU A 214 -4.43 4.59 -14.42
N HIS A 215 -3.28 4.36 -13.79
CA HIS A 215 -1.97 4.51 -14.42
C HIS A 215 -1.82 3.61 -15.67
N LYS A 216 -2.36 2.39 -15.65
CA LYS A 216 -2.34 1.48 -16.81
C LYS A 216 -3.21 1.98 -17.96
N LEU A 217 -4.29 2.70 -17.65
CA LEU A 217 -5.14 3.31 -18.69
C LEU A 217 -4.49 4.55 -19.31
N LEU A 218 -3.76 5.34 -18.52
CA LEU A 218 -3.16 6.60 -18.97
C LEU A 218 -1.78 6.40 -19.59
N TRP A 219 -0.94 5.53 -19.01
CA TRP A 219 0.49 5.42 -19.35
C TRP A 219 0.95 3.99 -19.66
N ASN A 220 0.01 3.05 -19.90
CA ASN A 220 0.34 1.67 -20.28
C ASN A 220 1.35 0.96 -19.36
N ASP A 221 1.24 1.18 -18.05
CA ASP A 221 2.13 0.58 -17.03
C ASP A 221 3.60 1.05 -17.11
N GLU A 222 3.83 2.28 -17.61
CA GLU A 222 5.17 2.87 -17.65
C GLU A 222 5.65 3.20 -16.23
N PRO A 223 6.88 2.81 -15.82
CA PRO A 223 7.41 3.11 -14.49
C PRO A 223 7.50 4.62 -14.22
N GLY A 224 7.22 5.03 -12.95
CA GLY A 224 7.28 6.43 -12.54
C GLY A 224 5.98 7.22 -12.78
N HIS A 225 4.89 6.50 -13.09
CA HIS A 225 3.56 7.08 -13.30
C HIS A 225 2.50 6.44 -12.43
#